data_2a4948ba97f1a53b86ce284278dc7be5
#
_entry.id   2a4948ba97f1a53b86ce284278dc7be5
#
_cell.length_a   1.000
_cell.length_b   1.000
_cell.length_c   1.000
_cell.angle_alpha   90.00
_cell.angle_beta   90.00
_cell.angle_gamma   90.00
#
_symmetry.space_group_name_H-M   'P 1'
#
loop_
_entity.id
_entity.type
_entity.pdbx_description
1 polymer ?
#
loop_
_entity_poly.entity_id
_entity_poly.type
_entity_poly.pdbx_seq_one_letter_code
_entity_poly.pdbx_strand_id
1 'polypeptide(L)'
;MGSTNNSRIRIGFVGAGFMGQLVHLPNFTEMDGCEVVALADRRPRLARLVADRFGVARICDSHEELCADPAIDAIVQITSDDAHAPVSIDALNAGKHVYLEKPMATNLSDARRMVEAAERNERHLMVGYMKRFDTGVELARSVIEKLTSSGELGTITHARGHCFAGDWVCNAGTPIRTDETYPEIEPRPPEWLDDERVREIYSLNNLYCHNINLLRHLLGEVRTLKYAALDGPTKLMVFAMDGFDAVLELGRLSANFWDEGVKVYFEDGWVEVLTPPPLLRNVPAGVSVYRAGDAQEHAQPQAPRDWAFRRANAHFLACIRSGDPVRSSGADSIRDQELLEEAFRRF
;
A
#
# COMPACT_ATOMS: atom_id res chain seq x y z
N MET A 1 -12.10 -21.77 -29.59
CA MET A 1 -11.00 -20.82 -29.67
C MET A 1 -11.61 -19.44 -29.45
N GLY A 2 -11.68 -19.02 -28.19
CA GLY A 2 -12.18 -17.70 -27.83
C GLY A 2 -11.14 -16.66 -28.20
N SER A 3 -11.48 -15.70 -29.01
CA SER A 3 -10.70 -14.50 -29.26
C SER A 3 -10.48 -13.80 -27.92
N THR A 4 -9.29 -13.92 -27.35
CA THR A 4 -8.87 -13.03 -26.26
C THR A 4 -8.83 -11.64 -26.85
N ASN A 5 -9.80 -10.82 -26.46
CA ASN A 5 -9.82 -9.40 -26.79
C ASN A 5 -8.59 -8.76 -26.15
N ASN A 6 -7.50 -8.67 -26.92
CA ASN A 6 -6.19 -8.19 -26.47
C ASN A 6 -6.15 -6.64 -26.49
N SER A 7 -7.26 -6.00 -26.13
CA SER A 7 -7.31 -4.56 -26.03
C SER A 7 -6.51 -4.11 -24.80
N ARG A 8 -5.63 -3.13 -24.99
CA ARG A 8 -4.89 -2.49 -23.90
C ARG A 8 -5.87 -1.85 -22.92
N ILE A 9 -5.62 -2.01 -21.63
CA ILE A 9 -6.33 -1.28 -20.58
C ILE A 9 -5.92 0.19 -20.67
N ARG A 10 -6.89 1.08 -20.81
CA ARG A 10 -6.68 2.52 -20.99
C ARG A 10 -6.79 3.21 -19.64
N ILE A 11 -5.68 3.81 -19.22
CA ILE A 11 -5.51 4.40 -17.90
C ILE A 11 -5.61 5.91 -17.98
N GLY A 12 -6.48 6.50 -17.16
CA GLY A 12 -6.42 7.89 -16.75
C GLY A 12 -5.57 8.01 -15.50
N PHE A 13 -4.56 8.88 -15.50
CA PHE A 13 -3.64 9.05 -14.41
C PHE A 13 -3.88 10.37 -13.69
N VAL A 14 -4.09 10.34 -12.36
CA VAL A 14 -4.35 11.53 -11.53
C VAL A 14 -3.20 11.74 -10.56
N GLY A 15 -2.52 12.89 -10.69
CA GLY A 15 -1.42 13.28 -9.80
C GLY A 15 -0.02 13.03 -10.36
N ALA A 16 0.64 14.10 -10.80
CA ALA A 16 2.00 14.11 -11.34
C ALA A 16 3.07 14.44 -10.27
N GLY A 17 2.83 14.06 -9.01
CA GLY A 17 3.72 14.30 -7.88
C GLY A 17 4.92 13.36 -7.84
N PHE A 18 5.59 13.32 -6.68
CA PHE A 18 6.80 12.52 -6.45
C PHE A 18 6.61 11.03 -6.76
N MET A 19 5.61 10.39 -6.13
CA MET A 19 5.33 8.97 -6.34
C MET A 19 4.81 8.67 -7.75
N GLY A 20 4.00 9.58 -8.31
CA GLY A 20 3.55 9.47 -9.69
C GLY A 20 4.72 9.38 -10.67
N GLN A 21 5.67 10.29 -10.56
CA GLN A 21 6.81 10.39 -11.48
C GLN A 21 7.89 9.31 -11.28
N LEU A 22 8.19 8.94 -10.04
CA LEU A 22 9.30 8.02 -9.76
C LEU A 22 8.89 6.56 -9.71
N VAL A 23 7.59 6.28 -9.51
CA VAL A 23 7.10 4.92 -9.28
C VAL A 23 6.03 4.51 -10.31
N HIS A 24 4.87 5.17 -10.31
CA HIS A 24 3.70 4.61 -11.00
C HIS A 24 3.67 4.93 -12.49
N LEU A 25 3.91 6.17 -12.92
CA LEU A 25 3.98 6.50 -14.35
C LEU A 25 5.03 5.67 -15.10
N PRO A 26 6.30 5.55 -14.63
CA PRO A 26 7.27 4.68 -15.29
C PRO A 26 6.78 3.24 -15.41
N ASN A 27 6.18 2.69 -14.35
CA ASN A 27 5.70 1.32 -14.38
C ASN A 27 4.57 1.14 -15.42
N PHE A 28 3.52 1.98 -15.39
CA PHE A 28 2.38 1.83 -16.29
C PHE A 28 2.71 2.17 -17.74
N THR A 29 3.62 3.10 -18.01
CA THR A 29 4.05 3.42 -19.39
C THR A 29 4.95 2.36 -20.01
N GLU A 30 5.64 1.55 -19.19
CA GLU A 30 6.52 0.46 -19.65
C GLU A 30 5.83 -0.93 -19.64
N MET A 31 4.66 -1.06 -19.04
CA MET A 31 3.97 -2.35 -18.95
C MET A 31 3.21 -2.67 -20.23
N ASP A 32 3.40 -3.90 -20.72
CA ASP A 32 2.57 -4.43 -21.78
C ASP A 32 1.10 -4.55 -21.36
N GLY A 33 0.21 -4.30 -22.33
CA GLY A 33 -1.22 -4.51 -22.17
C GLY A 33 -1.95 -3.39 -21.45
N CYS A 34 -1.31 -2.25 -21.16
CA CYS A 34 -1.99 -1.02 -20.77
C CYS A 34 -1.42 0.17 -21.53
N GLU A 35 -2.08 1.30 -21.43
CA GLU A 35 -1.68 2.58 -21.98
C GLU A 35 -2.15 3.71 -21.08
N VAL A 36 -1.26 4.61 -20.68
CA VAL A 36 -1.63 5.83 -19.99
C VAL A 36 -2.08 6.84 -21.04
N VAL A 37 -3.39 6.95 -21.26
CA VAL A 37 -3.96 7.74 -22.35
C VAL A 37 -4.16 9.21 -22.00
N ALA A 38 -4.26 9.53 -20.71
CA ALA A 38 -4.44 10.89 -20.24
C ALA A 38 -3.92 11.07 -18.81
N LEU A 39 -3.52 12.31 -18.49
CA LEU A 39 -3.01 12.71 -17.19
C LEU A 39 -3.73 13.97 -16.71
N ALA A 40 -4.07 14.02 -15.43
CA ALA A 40 -4.56 15.21 -14.75
C ALA A 40 -3.71 15.55 -13.52
N ASP A 41 -3.33 16.81 -13.39
CA ASP A 41 -2.74 17.38 -12.16
C ASP A 41 -3.19 18.83 -12.07
N ARG A 42 -3.49 19.29 -10.86
CA ARG A 42 -3.96 20.68 -10.61
C ARG A 42 -2.88 21.75 -10.87
N ARG A 43 -1.64 21.32 -11.16
CA ARG A 43 -0.52 22.17 -11.58
C ARG A 43 -0.30 21.97 -13.08
N PRO A 44 -0.87 22.83 -13.94
CA PRO A 44 -0.91 22.61 -15.39
C PRO A 44 0.47 22.57 -16.04
N ARG A 45 1.43 23.35 -15.56
CA ARG A 45 2.79 23.33 -16.07
C ARG A 45 3.52 22.03 -15.70
N LEU A 46 3.35 21.57 -14.46
CA LEU A 46 3.89 20.28 -14.04
C LEU A 46 3.26 19.16 -14.85
N ALA A 47 1.93 19.15 -15.00
CA ALA A 47 1.23 18.16 -15.81
C ALA A 47 1.80 18.06 -17.22
N ARG A 48 2.04 19.21 -17.88
CA ARG A 48 2.62 19.29 -19.22
C ARG A 48 4.01 18.64 -19.28
N LEU A 49 4.90 19.07 -18.42
CA LEU A 49 6.28 18.58 -18.39
C LEU A 49 6.36 17.07 -18.09
N VAL A 50 5.48 16.59 -17.22
CA VAL A 50 5.41 15.16 -16.87
C VAL A 50 4.79 14.34 -17.99
N ALA A 51 3.73 14.83 -18.63
CA ALA A 51 3.13 14.20 -19.79
C ALA A 51 4.13 14.06 -20.94
N ASP A 52 4.86 15.13 -21.24
CA ASP A 52 5.92 15.12 -22.26
C ASP A 52 7.03 14.09 -21.93
N ARG A 53 7.46 14.03 -20.67
CA ARG A 53 8.49 13.09 -20.22
C ARG A 53 8.08 11.62 -20.38
N PHE A 54 6.82 11.30 -20.12
CA PHE A 54 6.32 9.92 -20.13
C PHE A 54 5.53 9.56 -21.39
N GLY A 55 5.45 10.47 -22.38
CA GLY A 55 4.76 10.23 -23.64
C GLY A 55 3.24 10.16 -23.52
N VAL A 56 2.65 10.81 -22.50
CA VAL A 56 1.20 10.86 -22.32
C VAL A 56 0.62 11.94 -23.22
N ALA A 57 -0.18 11.53 -24.19
CA ALA A 57 -0.60 12.44 -25.26
C ALA A 57 -1.61 13.50 -24.83
N ARG A 58 -2.45 13.21 -23.82
CA ARG A 58 -3.54 14.09 -23.39
C ARG A 58 -3.37 14.53 -21.95
N ILE A 59 -3.64 15.81 -21.70
CA ILE A 59 -3.73 16.40 -20.37
C ILE A 59 -5.16 16.85 -20.18
N CYS A 60 -5.74 16.54 -19.01
CA CYS A 60 -7.04 17.00 -18.58
C CYS A 60 -6.90 18.00 -17.45
N ASP A 61 -7.81 18.96 -17.38
CA ASP A 61 -7.79 20.01 -16.36
C ASP A 61 -8.22 19.48 -14.98
N SER A 62 -8.96 18.36 -14.96
CA SER A 62 -9.46 17.77 -13.73
C SER A 62 -9.61 16.24 -13.83
N HIS A 63 -9.80 15.59 -12.66
CA HIS A 63 -10.09 14.16 -12.63
C HIS A 63 -11.49 13.83 -13.15
N GLU A 64 -12.45 14.76 -13.04
CA GLU A 64 -13.80 14.61 -13.53
C GLU A 64 -13.82 14.42 -15.07
N GLU A 65 -12.96 15.13 -15.80
CA GLU A 65 -12.79 14.93 -17.24
C GLU A 65 -12.28 13.52 -17.57
N LEU A 66 -11.33 12.99 -16.79
CA LEU A 66 -10.87 11.62 -16.94
C LEU A 66 -11.98 10.62 -16.62
N CYS A 67 -12.76 10.86 -15.57
CA CYS A 67 -13.88 10.01 -15.20
C CYS A 67 -14.98 9.99 -16.25
N ALA A 68 -15.28 11.14 -16.87
CA ALA A 68 -16.30 11.27 -17.89
C ALA A 68 -15.93 10.64 -19.24
N ASP A 69 -14.65 10.34 -19.48
CA ASP A 69 -14.19 9.77 -20.73
C ASP A 69 -14.55 8.27 -20.83
N PRO A 70 -15.46 7.87 -21.76
CA PRO A 70 -15.82 6.47 -21.93
C PRO A 70 -14.69 5.60 -22.45
N ALA A 71 -13.63 6.21 -22.95
CA ALA A 71 -12.47 5.54 -23.47
C ALA A 71 -11.45 5.15 -22.39
N ILE A 72 -11.63 5.57 -21.14
CA ILE A 72 -10.79 5.20 -20.00
C ILE A 72 -11.43 4.03 -19.27
N ASP A 73 -10.65 2.98 -18.98
CA ASP A 73 -11.11 1.78 -18.29
C ASP A 73 -10.82 1.86 -16.77
N ALA A 74 -9.71 2.50 -16.41
CA ALA A 74 -9.23 2.59 -15.02
C ALA A 74 -8.60 3.94 -14.70
N ILE A 75 -8.74 4.37 -13.46
CA ILE A 75 -8.05 5.53 -12.88
C ILE A 75 -6.93 5.04 -11.96
N VAL A 76 -5.72 5.54 -12.19
CA VAL A 76 -4.58 5.42 -11.28
C VAL A 76 -4.42 6.75 -10.55
N GLN A 77 -4.72 6.75 -9.27
CA GLN A 77 -4.76 7.95 -8.43
C GLN A 77 -3.56 8.00 -7.49
N ILE A 78 -2.68 8.99 -7.69
CA ILE A 78 -1.47 9.25 -6.90
C ILE A 78 -1.49 10.70 -6.42
N THR A 79 -2.42 10.98 -5.54
CA THR A 79 -2.70 12.33 -5.02
C THR A 79 -2.31 12.45 -3.53
N SER A 80 -2.65 13.56 -2.90
CA SER A 80 -2.60 13.66 -1.44
C SER A 80 -3.73 12.86 -0.80
N ASP A 81 -3.51 12.46 0.45
CA ASP A 81 -4.38 11.56 1.20
C ASP A 81 -5.84 12.05 1.27
N ASP A 82 -6.06 13.36 1.46
CA ASP A 82 -7.40 13.96 1.53
C ASP A 82 -8.17 13.94 0.20
N ALA A 83 -7.47 13.81 -0.92
CA ALA A 83 -8.09 13.67 -2.23
C ALA A 83 -8.45 12.21 -2.57
N HIS A 84 -7.99 11.23 -1.78
CA HIS A 84 -8.21 9.82 -2.11
C HIS A 84 -9.69 9.47 -2.20
N ALA A 85 -10.48 9.84 -1.21
CA ALA A 85 -11.90 9.50 -1.20
C ALA A 85 -12.73 10.20 -2.30
N PRO A 86 -12.71 11.53 -2.45
CA PRO A 86 -13.52 12.18 -3.47
C PRO A 86 -13.19 11.68 -4.89
N VAL A 87 -11.90 11.66 -5.26
CA VAL A 87 -11.48 11.24 -6.60
C VAL A 87 -11.81 9.77 -6.87
N SER A 88 -11.57 8.87 -5.90
CA SER A 88 -11.91 7.45 -6.06
C SER A 88 -13.41 7.21 -6.20
N ILE A 89 -14.23 7.90 -5.40
CA ILE A 89 -15.70 7.78 -5.44
C ILE A 89 -16.23 8.25 -6.80
N ASP A 90 -15.74 9.37 -7.32
CA ASP A 90 -16.13 9.88 -8.63
C ASP A 90 -15.75 8.90 -9.75
N ALA A 91 -14.52 8.36 -9.72
CA ALA A 91 -14.06 7.38 -10.68
C ALA A 91 -14.89 6.08 -10.64
N LEU A 92 -15.15 5.54 -9.44
CA LEU A 92 -15.95 4.33 -9.25
C LEU A 92 -17.40 4.54 -9.73
N ASN A 93 -18.00 5.69 -9.40
CA ASN A 93 -19.35 6.06 -9.87
C ASN A 93 -19.44 6.25 -11.38
N ALA A 94 -18.34 6.66 -12.02
CA ALA A 94 -18.21 6.70 -13.47
C ALA A 94 -17.90 5.32 -14.10
N GLY A 95 -17.93 4.24 -13.32
CA GLY A 95 -17.71 2.87 -13.78
C GLY A 95 -16.26 2.52 -14.07
N LYS A 96 -15.29 3.26 -13.51
CA LYS A 96 -13.85 2.99 -13.68
C LYS A 96 -13.32 2.10 -12.57
N HIS A 97 -12.38 1.21 -12.89
CA HIS A 97 -11.55 0.56 -11.88
C HIS A 97 -10.59 1.58 -11.26
N VAL A 98 -10.26 1.44 -9.98
CA VAL A 98 -9.40 2.40 -9.28
C VAL A 98 -8.22 1.69 -8.62
N TYR A 99 -7.01 2.16 -8.93
CA TYR A 99 -5.80 1.95 -8.13
C TYR A 99 -5.45 3.27 -7.45
N LEU A 100 -5.26 3.25 -6.14
CA LEU A 100 -4.81 4.43 -5.41
C LEU A 100 -3.64 4.13 -4.49
N GLU A 101 -2.84 5.16 -4.19
CA GLU A 101 -1.81 5.07 -3.16
C GLU A 101 -2.43 4.98 -1.75
N LYS A 102 -1.64 4.45 -0.85
CA LYS A 102 -1.99 4.40 0.56
C LYS A 102 -1.76 5.78 1.25
N PRO A 103 -2.39 6.05 2.38
CA PRO A 103 -3.47 5.28 3.02
C PRO A 103 -4.74 5.33 2.17
N MET A 104 -5.65 4.37 2.37
CA MET A 104 -6.90 4.34 1.59
C MET A 104 -7.70 5.63 1.71
N ALA A 105 -7.81 6.15 2.93
CA ALA A 105 -8.48 7.39 3.27
C ALA A 105 -7.88 7.99 4.54
N THR A 106 -8.24 9.22 4.86
CA THR A 106 -7.84 9.91 6.10
C THR A 106 -8.80 9.64 7.25
N ASN A 107 -9.98 9.06 6.96
CA ASN A 107 -10.97 8.68 7.96
C ASN A 107 -11.80 7.45 7.52
N LEU A 108 -12.36 6.75 8.50
CA LEU A 108 -13.12 5.51 8.27
C LEU A 108 -14.44 5.73 7.52
N SER A 109 -15.10 6.89 7.70
CA SER A 109 -16.33 7.22 7.00
C SER A 109 -16.12 7.28 5.48
N ASP A 110 -15.07 7.98 5.06
CA ASP A 110 -14.69 8.05 3.66
C ASP A 110 -14.22 6.69 3.10
N ALA A 111 -13.46 5.92 3.88
CA ALA A 111 -13.06 4.57 3.48
C ALA A 111 -14.27 3.67 3.18
N ARG A 112 -15.31 3.71 4.03
CA ARG A 112 -16.55 2.97 3.80
C ARG A 112 -17.30 3.42 2.55
N ARG A 113 -17.42 4.72 2.35
CA ARG A 113 -18.05 5.28 1.13
C ARG A 113 -17.34 4.86 -0.16
N MET A 114 -16.00 4.76 -0.13
CA MET A 114 -15.21 4.26 -1.25
C MET A 114 -15.53 2.79 -1.55
N VAL A 115 -15.62 1.94 -0.52
CA VAL A 115 -15.96 0.52 -0.69
C VAL A 115 -17.39 0.37 -1.22
N GLU A 116 -18.36 1.07 -0.65
CA GLU A 116 -19.74 1.08 -1.13
C GLU A 116 -19.84 1.51 -2.60
N ALA A 117 -19.05 2.49 -3.02
CA ALA A 117 -19.01 2.91 -4.42
C ALA A 117 -18.41 1.82 -5.33
N ALA A 118 -17.36 1.12 -4.88
CA ALA A 118 -16.74 0.03 -5.62
C ALA A 118 -17.69 -1.17 -5.79
N GLU A 119 -18.35 -1.58 -4.71
CA GLU A 119 -19.32 -2.68 -4.70
C GLU A 119 -20.55 -2.37 -5.56
N ARG A 120 -21.16 -1.19 -5.39
CA ARG A 120 -22.34 -0.76 -6.16
C ARG A 120 -22.11 -0.74 -7.65
N ASN A 121 -20.89 -0.39 -8.08
CA ASN A 121 -20.54 -0.28 -9.50
C ASN A 121 -19.80 -1.53 -10.03
N GLU A 122 -19.58 -2.55 -9.21
CA GLU A 122 -18.83 -3.77 -9.55
C GLU A 122 -17.45 -3.46 -10.15
N ARG A 123 -16.70 -2.57 -9.48
CA ARG A 123 -15.37 -2.14 -9.93
C ARG A 123 -14.31 -2.44 -8.87
N HIS A 124 -13.12 -2.78 -9.34
CA HIS A 124 -11.98 -2.95 -8.44
C HIS A 124 -11.59 -1.62 -7.83
N LEU A 125 -11.45 -1.61 -6.51
CA LEU A 125 -10.77 -0.58 -5.72
C LEU A 125 -9.57 -1.26 -5.07
N MET A 126 -8.37 -0.98 -5.57
CA MET A 126 -7.12 -1.53 -5.07
C MET A 126 -6.29 -0.45 -4.40
N VAL A 127 -5.87 -0.71 -3.16
CA VAL A 127 -5.00 0.18 -2.38
C VAL A 127 -3.53 -0.24 -2.53
N GLY A 128 -2.63 0.72 -2.71
CA GLY A 128 -1.22 0.54 -3.03
C GLY A 128 -0.36 0.01 -1.87
N TYR A 129 -0.78 -1.03 -1.18
CA TYR A 129 0.03 -1.71 -0.16
C TYR A 129 1.07 -2.63 -0.82
N MET A 130 2.10 -2.02 -1.40
CA MET A 130 3.07 -2.70 -2.24
C MET A 130 3.81 -3.84 -1.54
N LYS A 131 3.98 -3.81 -0.22
CA LYS A 131 4.68 -4.88 0.53
C LYS A 131 4.01 -6.25 0.41
N ARG A 132 2.70 -6.30 0.18
CA ARG A 132 1.99 -7.55 -0.13
C ARG A 132 2.43 -8.21 -1.44
N PHE A 133 3.13 -7.46 -2.28
CA PHE A 133 3.61 -7.88 -3.60
C PHE A 133 5.13 -8.05 -3.65
N ASP A 134 5.82 -7.85 -2.53
CA ASP A 134 7.24 -8.15 -2.40
C ASP A 134 7.45 -9.68 -2.40
N THR A 135 8.36 -10.15 -3.24
CA THR A 135 8.59 -11.59 -3.40
C THR A 135 9.14 -12.27 -2.15
N GLY A 136 9.91 -11.53 -1.33
CA GLY A 136 10.38 -12.04 -0.04
C GLY A 136 9.25 -12.11 0.99
N VAL A 137 8.34 -11.13 0.99
CA VAL A 137 7.14 -11.16 1.85
C VAL A 137 6.22 -12.32 1.45
N GLU A 138 6.01 -12.54 0.14
CA GLU A 138 5.25 -13.71 -0.35
C GLU A 138 5.89 -15.02 0.07
N LEU A 139 7.23 -15.13 -0.03
CA LEU A 139 7.98 -16.29 0.43
C LEU A 139 7.82 -16.49 1.94
N ALA A 140 8.03 -15.46 2.75
CA ALA A 140 7.87 -15.53 4.21
C ALA A 140 6.45 -15.99 4.60
N ARG A 141 5.42 -15.41 3.97
CA ARG A 141 4.02 -15.82 4.17
C ARG A 141 3.81 -17.29 3.87
N SER A 142 4.29 -17.77 2.72
CA SER A 142 4.19 -19.19 2.35
C SER A 142 4.89 -20.12 3.35
N VAL A 143 6.06 -19.71 3.87
CA VAL A 143 6.79 -20.44 4.91
C VAL A 143 5.99 -20.47 6.22
N ILE A 144 5.46 -19.34 6.67
CA ILE A 144 4.64 -19.26 7.89
C ILE A 144 3.40 -20.16 7.77
N GLU A 145 2.65 -20.05 6.64
CA GLU A 145 1.47 -20.87 6.38
C GLU A 145 1.80 -22.37 6.39
N LYS A 146 2.92 -22.77 5.77
CA LYS A 146 3.38 -24.16 5.76
C LYS A 146 3.75 -24.66 7.16
N LEU A 147 4.51 -23.90 7.93
CA LEU A 147 4.92 -24.28 9.27
C LEU A 147 3.71 -24.37 10.22
N THR A 148 2.78 -23.40 10.13
CA THR A 148 1.53 -23.42 10.90
C THR A 148 0.66 -24.63 10.55
N SER A 149 0.50 -24.94 9.27
CA SER A 149 -0.35 -26.07 8.82
C SER A 149 0.26 -27.45 9.12
N SER A 150 1.59 -27.57 9.07
CA SER A 150 2.28 -28.82 9.38
C SER A 150 2.47 -29.08 10.87
N GLY A 151 2.46 -28.01 11.70
CA GLY A 151 2.82 -28.09 13.12
C GLY A 151 4.30 -28.43 13.36
N GLU A 152 5.16 -28.32 12.34
CA GLU A 152 6.60 -28.67 12.42
C GLU A 152 7.35 -27.96 13.55
N LEU A 153 7.01 -26.69 13.81
CA LEU A 153 7.61 -25.88 14.87
C LEU A 153 6.68 -25.61 16.05
N GLY A 154 5.61 -26.39 16.20
CA GLY A 154 4.58 -26.12 17.19
C GLY A 154 3.66 -24.95 16.80
N THR A 155 3.03 -24.34 17.79
CA THR A 155 2.12 -23.20 17.58
C THR A 155 2.88 -21.87 17.54
N ILE A 156 2.27 -20.85 16.92
CA ILE A 156 2.78 -19.47 17.03
C ILE A 156 2.55 -19.00 18.46
N THR A 157 3.61 -18.54 19.12
CA THR A 157 3.58 -18.05 20.50
C THR A 157 3.57 -16.53 20.61
N HIS A 158 4.20 -15.86 19.63
CA HIS A 158 4.33 -14.40 19.61
C HIS A 158 4.69 -13.90 18.21
N ALA A 159 4.37 -12.64 17.94
CA ALA A 159 4.91 -11.93 16.78
C ALA A 159 5.36 -10.53 17.15
N ARG A 160 6.39 -10.05 16.46
CA ARG A 160 6.91 -8.69 16.60
C ARG A 160 7.06 -8.07 15.22
N GLY A 161 6.38 -6.94 14.98
CA GLY A 161 6.62 -6.08 13.84
C GLY A 161 7.36 -4.81 14.28
N HIS A 162 8.20 -4.25 13.43
CA HIS A 162 8.85 -2.97 13.70
C HIS A 162 9.04 -2.17 12.41
N CYS A 163 9.08 -0.84 12.56
CA CYS A 163 9.52 0.07 11.52
C CYS A 163 10.16 1.30 12.16
N PHE A 164 11.48 1.43 12.00
CA PHE A 164 12.24 2.62 12.33
C PHE A 164 12.67 3.27 11.02
N ALA A 165 11.78 4.12 10.49
CA ALA A 165 11.91 4.72 9.17
C ALA A 165 13.10 5.69 9.10
N GLY A 166 13.97 5.46 8.11
CA GLY A 166 15.09 6.31 7.73
C GLY A 166 14.99 6.75 6.28
N ASP A 167 16.05 6.55 5.48
CA ASP A 167 16.03 6.85 4.05
C ASP A 167 15.21 5.80 3.28
N TRP A 168 14.00 6.18 2.91
CA TRP A 168 13.09 5.35 2.12
C TRP A 168 13.25 5.58 0.60
N VAL A 169 13.93 6.67 0.19
CA VAL A 169 14.04 7.12 -1.20
C VAL A 169 15.21 6.45 -1.92
N CYS A 170 16.32 6.22 -1.22
CA CYS A 170 17.52 5.54 -1.74
C CYS A 170 17.99 6.10 -3.08
N ASN A 171 17.95 7.42 -3.23
CA ASN A 171 18.36 8.11 -4.48
C ASN A 171 17.63 7.57 -5.74
N ALA A 172 16.35 7.23 -5.62
CA ALA A 172 15.57 6.60 -6.70
C ALA A 172 15.40 7.47 -7.96
N GLY A 173 15.79 8.72 -7.93
CA GLY A 173 15.76 9.65 -9.05
C GLY A 173 15.29 11.05 -8.66
N THR A 174 15.27 11.96 -9.63
CA THR A 174 14.86 13.35 -9.43
C THR A 174 13.55 13.63 -10.16
N PRO A 175 12.46 13.94 -9.45
CA PRO A 175 11.22 14.33 -10.09
C PRO A 175 11.33 15.73 -10.70
N ILE A 176 10.58 15.99 -11.75
CA ILE A 176 10.35 17.35 -12.26
C ILE A 176 9.64 18.15 -11.16
N ARG A 177 10.10 19.37 -10.95
CA ARG A 177 9.50 20.32 -10.01
C ARG A 177 9.25 21.63 -10.75
N THR A 178 8.16 22.30 -10.37
CA THR A 178 7.82 23.63 -10.84
C THR A 178 7.70 24.56 -9.63
N ASP A 179 7.65 25.85 -9.88
CA ASP A 179 7.38 26.90 -8.88
C ASP A 179 5.87 27.14 -8.66
N GLU A 180 5.01 26.30 -9.27
CA GLU A 180 3.57 26.35 -9.05
C GLU A 180 3.23 26.01 -7.59
N THR A 181 2.33 26.80 -7.03
CA THR A 181 1.81 26.56 -5.68
C THR A 181 1.16 25.17 -5.60
N TYR A 182 1.50 24.42 -4.57
CA TYR A 182 0.82 23.15 -4.32
C TYR A 182 -0.67 23.44 -4.04
N PRO A 183 -1.59 22.74 -4.73
CA PRO A 183 -3.01 23.02 -4.55
C PRO A 183 -3.46 22.71 -3.12
N GLU A 184 -4.17 23.65 -2.53
CA GLU A 184 -4.83 23.41 -1.26
C GLU A 184 -5.95 22.38 -1.44
N ILE A 185 -6.00 21.45 -0.53
CA ILE A 185 -7.03 20.40 -0.44
C ILE A 185 -7.60 20.48 0.96
N GLU A 186 -8.92 20.51 1.05
CA GLU A 186 -9.61 20.54 2.32
C GLU A 186 -9.28 19.29 3.14
N PRO A 187 -8.74 19.44 4.36
CA PRO A 187 -8.47 18.31 5.24
C PRO A 187 -9.74 17.53 5.58
N ARG A 188 -9.64 16.23 5.64
CA ARG A 188 -10.75 15.31 5.92
C ARG A 188 -10.45 14.40 7.11
N PRO A 189 -10.18 14.97 8.31
CA PRO A 189 -9.90 14.16 9.49
C PRO A 189 -11.14 13.39 9.96
N PRO A 190 -10.98 12.39 10.83
CA PRO A 190 -12.12 11.79 11.54
C PRO A 190 -12.91 12.85 12.30
N GLU A 191 -14.25 12.82 12.21
CA GLU A 191 -15.14 13.81 12.84
C GLU A 191 -15.00 13.90 14.38
N TRP A 192 -14.55 12.83 15.01
CA TRP A 192 -14.35 12.74 16.47
C TRP A 192 -13.00 13.29 16.93
N LEU A 193 -12.12 13.72 16.01
CA LEU A 193 -10.76 14.13 16.32
C LEU A 193 -10.68 15.63 16.53
N ASP A 194 -9.97 16.04 17.57
CA ASP A 194 -9.67 17.45 17.83
C ASP A 194 -8.65 17.99 16.82
N ASP A 195 -8.83 19.20 16.35
CA ASP A 195 -8.00 19.86 15.32
C ASP A 195 -6.50 19.83 15.66
N GLU A 196 -6.14 19.94 16.94
CA GLU A 196 -4.76 19.93 17.41
C GLU A 196 -4.04 18.60 17.11
N ARG A 197 -4.78 17.50 17.02
CA ARG A 197 -4.27 16.15 16.82
C ARG A 197 -4.33 15.65 15.36
N VAL A 198 -4.91 16.42 14.45
CA VAL A 198 -5.06 16.02 13.03
C VAL A 198 -3.72 15.67 12.40
N ARG A 199 -2.68 16.47 12.66
CA ARG A 199 -1.34 16.22 12.11
C ARG A 199 -0.74 14.90 12.60
N GLU A 200 -1.02 14.51 13.84
CA GLU A 200 -0.51 13.26 14.41
C GLU A 200 -1.15 12.05 13.76
N ILE A 201 -2.49 12.02 13.63
CA ILE A 201 -3.19 10.89 13.01
C ILE A 201 -2.83 10.77 11.53
N TYR A 202 -2.67 11.87 10.80
CA TYR A 202 -2.22 11.85 9.41
C TYR A 202 -0.81 11.28 9.29
N SER A 203 0.10 11.71 10.16
CA SER A 203 1.47 11.17 10.18
C SER A 203 1.48 9.67 10.51
N LEU A 204 0.69 9.25 11.49
CA LEU A 204 0.58 7.84 11.87
C LEU A 204 -0.02 7.02 10.72
N ASN A 205 -1.13 7.48 10.14
CA ASN A 205 -1.81 6.82 9.04
C ASN A 205 -0.91 6.71 7.81
N ASN A 206 -0.29 7.79 7.39
CA ASN A 206 0.56 7.79 6.20
C ASN A 206 1.80 6.88 6.33
N LEU A 207 2.46 6.87 7.48
CA LEU A 207 3.70 6.12 7.67
C LEU A 207 3.43 4.65 8.04
N TYR A 208 2.54 4.41 8.99
CA TYR A 208 2.45 3.12 9.68
C TYR A 208 1.27 2.23 9.25
N CYS A 209 0.39 2.71 8.37
CA CYS A 209 -0.61 1.86 7.73
C CYS A 209 0.02 0.65 7.03
N HIS A 210 1.21 0.81 6.46
CA HIS A 210 1.96 -0.28 5.86
C HIS A 210 2.28 -1.42 6.83
N ASN A 211 2.60 -1.08 8.09
CA ASN A 211 3.06 -2.06 9.07
C ASN A 211 1.89 -2.85 9.65
N ILE A 212 0.75 -2.20 9.91
CA ILE A 212 -0.49 -2.89 10.29
C ILE A 212 -0.93 -3.81 9.14
N ASN A 213 -0.94 -3.31 7.91
CA ASN A 213 -1.30 -4.07 6.73
C ASN A 213 -0.36 -5.27 6.50
N LEU A 214 0.95 -5.10 6.67
CA LEU A 214 1.93 -6.19 6.56
C LEU A 214 1.73 -7.26 7.63
N LEU A 215 1.50 -6.84 8.88
CA LEU A 215 1.24 -7.75 10.00
C LEU A 215 0.00 -8.60 9.72
N ARG A 216 -1.12 -7.98 9.32
CA ARG A 216 -2.34 -8.68 8.94
C ARG A 216 -2.12 -9.62 7.75
N HIS A 217 -1.35 -9.20 6.75
CA HIS A 217 -1.06 -10.01 5.58
C HIS A 217 -0.29 -11.28 5.90
N LEU A 218 0.64 -11.23 6.86
CA LEU A 218 1.47 -12.38 7.26
C LEU A 218 0.78 -13.29 8.26
N LEU A 219 -0.03 -12.74 9.17
CA LEU A 219 -0.50 -13.43 10.37
C LEU A 219 -2.02 -13.61 10.44
N GLY A 220 -2.76 -13.06 9.48
CA GLY A 220 -4.23 -13.04 9.52
C GLY A 220 -4.80 -11.86 10.28
N GLU A 221 -6.12 -11.91 10.54
CA GLU A 221 -6.84 -10.77 11.08
C GLU A 221 -6.57 -10.53 12.57
N VAL A 222 -6.43 -9.25 12.91
CA VAL A 222 -6.38 -8.79 14.30
C VAL A 222 -7.74 -8.96 14.94
N ARG A 223 -7.82 -9.66 16.06
CA ARG A 223 -9.06 -9.83 16.84
C ARG A 223 -9.40 -8.56 17.60
N THR A 224 -8.46 -8.03 18.38
CA THR A 224 -8.61 -6.79 19.14
C THR A 224 -7.29 -6.07 19.33
N LEU A 225 -7.34 -4.74 19.45
CA LEU A 225 -6.24 -3.93 19.95
C LEU A 225 -6.22 -4.02 21.49
N LYS A 226 -5.17 -4.57 22.09
CA LYS A 226 -5.02 -4.70 23.54
C LYS A 226 -4.45 -3.45 24.19
N TYR A 227 -3.49 -2.81 23.51
CA TYR A 227 -2.78 -1.65 24.03
C TYR A 227 -2.30 -0.75 22.88
N ALA A 228 -2.30 0.56 23.11
CA ALA A 228 -1.64 1.54 22.26
C ALA A 228 -0.98 2.62 23.12
N ALA A 229 0.25 3.01 22.76
CA ALA A 229 0.95 4.18 23.26
C ALA A 229 1.50 4.93 22.06
N LEU A 230 0.93 6.10 21.77
CA LEU A 230 1.21 6.87 20.56
C LEU A 230 1.88 8.21 20.85
N ASP A 231 2.10 8.56 22.12
CA ASP A 231 2.88 9.69 22.57
C ASP A 231 4.39 9.43 22.44
N GLY A 232 5.16 10.46 22.39
CA GLY A 232 6.62 10.33 22.31
C GLY A 232 7.16 9.91 20.94
N PRO A 233 8.47 9.64 20.86
CA PRO A 233 9.17 9.36 19.61
C PRO A 233 8.90 7.95 19.05
N THR A 234 8.58 7.00 19.92
CA THR A 234 8.27 5.61 19.54
C THR A 234 6.79 5.35 19.78
N LYS A 235 6.15 4.72 18.80
CA LYS A 235 4.75 4.28 18.91
C LYS A 235 4.74 2.78 19.18
N LEU A 236 3.85 2.33 20.05
CA LEU A 236 3.72 0.93 20.43
C LEU A 236 2.24 0.52 20.35
N MET A 237 1.99 -0.59 19.68
CA MET A 237 0.68 -1.22 19.65
C MET A 237 0.81 -2.70 19.98
N VAL A 238 -0.17 -3.25 20.71
CA VAL A 238 -0.26 -4.68 21.01
C VAL A 238 -1.61 -5.18 20.53
N PHE A 239 -1.58 -6.15 19.65
CA PHE A 239 -2.75 -6.78 19.04
C PHE A 239 -2.94 -8.20 19.55
N ALA A 240 -4.17 -8.56 19.89
CA ALA A 240 -4.54 -9.96 20.04
C ALA A 240 -4.80 -10.58 18.67
N MET A 241 -4.08 -11.64 18.36
CA MET A 241 -4.26 -12.45 17.18
C MET A 241 -5.04 -13.73 17.50
N ASP A 242 -5.04 -14.71 16.63
CA ASP A 242 -5.66 -16.01 16.90
C ASP A 242 -4.71 -16.93 17.69
N GLY A 243 -4.83 -16.88 19.00
CA GLY A 243 -4.05 -17.71 19.93
C GLY A 243 -2.73 -17.10 20.43
N PHE A 244 -2.32 -15.92 19.96
CA PHE A 244 -1.10 -15.23 20.39
C PHE A 244 -1.25 -13.72 20.35
N ASP A 245 -0.25 -13.01 20.85
CA ASP A 245 -0.17 -11.56 20.77
C ASP A 245 0.91 -11.12 19.76
N ALA A 246 0.62 -10.03 19.04
CA ALA A 246 1.57 -9.36 18.17
C ALA A 246 1.87 -7.94 18.68
N VAL A 247 3.14 -7.58 18.72
CA VAL A 247 3.61 -6.23 19.09
C VAL A 247 4.07 -5.51 17.85
N LEU A 248 3.70 -4.24 17.70
CA LEU A 248 4.17 -3.36 16.64
C LEU A 248 4.88 -2.14 17.24
N GLU A 249 6.15 -2.00 16.94
CA GLU A 249 7.03 -0.92 17.37
C GLU A 249 7.36 0.00 16.20
N LEU A 250 7.07 1.29 16.34
CA LEU A 250 7.19 2.25 15.26
C LEU A 250 7.96 3.49 15.71
N GLY A 251 8.85 3.96 14.85
CA GLY A 251 9.65 5.15 15.12
C GLY A 251 10.32 5.71 13.88
N ARG A 252 11.20 6.66 14.06
CA ARG A 252 12.00 7.26 12.98
C ARG A 252 13.47 7.28 13.35
N LEU A 253 14.32 7.06 12.35
CA LEU A 253 15.73 7.28 12.41
C LEU A 253 16.10 8.57 11.67
N SER A 254 17.04 9.33 12.21
CA SER A 254 17.62 10.48 11.50
C SER A 254 18.74 10.06 10.52
N ALA A 255 19.17 8.79 10.57
CA ALA A 255 20.24 8.24 9.76
C ALA A 255 19.73 7.70 8.42
N ASN A 256 20.65 7.57 7.46
CA ASN A 256 20.38 6.97 6.14
C ASN A 256 20.28 5.43 6.23
N PHE A 257 19.49 4.94 7.16
CA PHE A 257 19.26 3.52 7.38
C PHE A 257 17.76 3.25 7.41
N TRP A 258 17.37 2.04 7.03
CA TRP A 258 16.00 1.57 7.07
C TRP A 258 15.95 0.28 7.89
N ASP A 259 15.08 0.24 8.89
CA ASP A 259 14.90 -0.92 9.76
C ASP A 259 13.43 -1.23 9.89
N GLU A 260 12.99 -2.23 9.14
CA GLU A 260 11.60 -2.65 9.10
C GLU A 260 11.48 -4.15 8.87
N GLY A 261 10.61 -4.79 9.63
CA GLY A 261 10.36 -6.21 9.48
C GLY A 261 9.30 -6.77 10.39
N VAL A 262 9.06 -8.07 10.23
CA VAL A 262 8.19 -8.87 11.09
C VAL A 262 8.91 -10.16 11.44
N LYS A 263 8.87 -10.53 12.73
CA LYS A 263 9.37 -11.80 13.24
C LYS A 263 8.26 -12.56 13.94
N VAL A 264 8.08 -13.80 13.53
CA VAL A 264 7.04 -14.72 14.03
C VAL A 264 7.72 -15.83 14.80
N TYR A 265 7.40 -15.99 16.06
CA TYR A 265 7.94 -16.98 16.95
C TYR A 265 6.98 -18.15 17.11
N PHE A 266 7.49 -19.34 16.87
CA PHE A 266 6.86 -20.62 17.15
C PHE A 266 7.46 -21.21 18.44
N GLU A 267 6.92 -22.31 18.94
CA GLU A 267 7.49 -23.00 20.10
C GLU A 267 8.94 -23.45 19.85
N ASP A 268 9.23 -23.99 18.66
CA ASP A 268 10.51 -24.58 18.31
C ASP A 268 11.26 -23.82 17.17
N GLY A 269 11.00 -22.52 17.01
CA GLY A 269 11.71 -21.74 16.00
C GLY A 269 11.10 -20.39 15.69
N TRP A 270 11.54 -19.80 14.59
CA TRP A 270 11.00 -18.51 14.14
C TRP A 270 11.18 -18.30 12.64
N VAL A 271 10.35 -17.43 12.09
CA VAL A 271 10.47 -16.85 10.74
C VAL A 271 10.61 -15.35 10.87
N GLU A 272 11.59 -14.77 10.19
CA GLU A 272 11.80 -13.33 10.14
C GLU A 272 11.80 -12.85 8.69
N VAL A 273 11.12 -11.74 8.44
CA VAL A 273 11.16 -11.02 7.16
C VAL A 273 11.57 -9.59 7.40
N LEU A 274 12.63 -9.13 6.72
CA LEU A 274 13.15 -7.76 6.77
C LEU A 274 12.91 -7.09 5.41
N THR A 275 12.09 -6.05 5.38
CA THR A 275 11.74 -5.36 4.15
C THR A 275 12.78 -4.28 3.80
N PRO A 276 13.19 -4.17 2.53
CA PRO A 276 14.09 -3.11 2.09
C PRO A 276 13.40 -1.74 2.09
N PRO A 277 14.18 -0.65 2.00
CA PRO A 277 13.61 0.67 1.72
C PRO A 277 12.68 0.65 0.51
N PRO A 278 11.49 1.27 0.58
CA PRO A 278 10.45 1.12 -0.43
C PRO A 278 10.87 1.42 -1.86
N LEU A 279 11.69 2.44 -2.09
CA LEU A 279 12.10 2.83 -3.45
C LEU A 279 13.40 2.15 -3.94
N LEU A 280 13.99 1.26 -3.13
CA LEU A 280 15.09 0.42 -3.58
C LEU A 280 14.55 -0.66 -4.55
N ARG A 281 14.94 -0.55 -5.82
CA ARG A 281 14.40 -1.39 -6.89
C ARG A 281 15.04 -2.77 -6.93
N ASN A 282 14.22 -3.79 -7.22
CA ASN A 282 14.65 -5.17 -7.48
C ASN A 282 15.42 -5.84 -6.31
N VAL A 283 15.14 -5.39 -5.09
CA VAL A 283 15.67 -5.99 -3.86
C VAL A 283 14.48 -6.52 -3.06
N PRO A 284 14.26 -7.83 -3.02
CA PRO A 284 13.20 -8.44 -2.23
C PRO A 284 13.51 -8.36 -0.74
N ALA A 285 12.49 -8.49 0.08
CA ALA A 285 12.65 -8.67 1.52
C ALA A 285 13.52 -9.90 1.82
N GLY A 286 14.42 -9.77 2.79
CA GLY A 286 15.22 -10.87 3.30
C GLY A 286 14.38 -11.79 4.19
N VAL A 287 14.49 -13.09 3.99
CA VAL A 287 13.78 -14.10 4.80
C VAL A 287 14.78 -14.96 5.54
N SER A 288 14.56 -15.14 6.84
CA SER A 288 15.34 -16.02 7.70
C SER A 288 14.41 -16.99 8.43
N VAL A 289 14.81 -18.23 8.55
CA VAL A 289 14.07 -19.29 9.24
C VAL A 289 15.01 -20.03 10.19
N TYR A 290 14.65 -20.08 11.45
CA TYR A 290 15.35 -20.89 12.43
C TYR A 290 14.48 -22.06 12.89
N ARG A 291 15.07 -23.23 12.98
CA ARG A 291 14.49 -24.47 13.49
C ARG A 291 15.31 -24.98 14.63
N ALA A 292 14.71 -25.14 15.80
CA ALA A 292 15.30 -25.86 16.92
C ALA A 292 15.20 -27.37 16.69
N GLY A 293 15.92 -28.14 17.46
CA GLY A 293 15.99 -29.60 17.42
C GLY A 293 17.39 -30.11 17.65
N ASP A 294 17.62 -31.41 17.51
CA ASP A 294 18.95 -32.05 17.68
C ASP A 294 19.97 -31.49 16.69
N ALA A 295 19.52 -31.19 15.47
CA ALA A 295 20.29 -30.50 14.46
C ALA A 295 19.63 -29.11 14.25
N GLN A 296 20.16 -28.08 14.93
CA GLN A 296 19.69 -26.70 14.75
C GLN A 296 19.99 -26.22 13.34
N GLU A 297 18.98 -25.61 12.71
CA GLU A 297 19.10 -25.07 11.35
C GLU A 297 18.77 -23.57 11.34
N HIS A 298 19.62 -22.77 10.69
CA HIS A 298 19.32 -21.38 10.34
C HIS A 298 19.44 -21.22 8.82
N ALA A 299 18.31 -21.13 8.15
CA ALA A 299 18.22 -21.00 6.69
C ALA A 299 17.86 -19.58 6.28
N GLN A 300 18.36 -19.16 5.11
CA GLN A 300 18.02 -17.88 4.47
C GLN A 300 17.54 -18.14 3.04
N PRO A 301 16.28 -18.57 2.88
CA PRO A 301 15.73 -18.82 1.56
C PRO A 301 15.68 -17.53 0.74
N GLN A 302 15.99 -17.67 -0.56
CA GLN A 302 16.11 -16.54 -1.47
C GLN A 302 14.83 -16.39 -2.30
N ALA A 303 14.27 -15.18 -2.32
CA ALA A 303 13.17 -14.81 -3.19
C ALA A 303 13.67 -14.30 -4.55
N PRO A 304 12.90 -14.43 -5.63
CA PRO A 304 13.21 -13.82 -6.91
C PRO A 304 13.34 -12.30 -6.79
N ARG A 305 14.29 -11.72 -7.53
CA ARG A 305 14.47 -10.26 -7.57
C ARG A 305 13.38 -9.64 -8.43
N ASP A 306 12.60 -8.76 -7.84
CA ASP A 306 11.57 -7.98 -8.50
C ASP A 306 11.27 -6.73 -7.67
N TRP A 307 10.45 -5.83 -8.19
CA TRP A 307 10.07 -4.62 -7.47
C TRP A 307 8.60 -4.65 -7.07
N ALA A 308 8.33 -4.56 -5.78
CA ALA A 308 7.00 -4.69 -5.18
C ALA A 308 5.96 -3.74 -5.81
N PHE A 309 6.30 -2.49 -6.10
CA PHE A 309 5.41 -1.55 -6.79
C PHE A 309 5.05 -2.00 -8.21
N ARG A 310 6.03 -2.48 -8.98
CA ARG A 310 5.77 -2.97 -10.34
C ARG A 310 4.85 -4.18 -10.32
N ARG A 311 5.06 -5.10 -9.38
CA ARG A 311 4.20 -6.27 -9.18
C ARG A 311 2.79 -5.89 -8.77
N ALA A 312 2.63 -4.89 -7.88
CA ALA A 312 1.31 -4.37 -7.48
C ALA A 312 0.56 -3.79 -8.69
N ASN A 313 1.23 -2.96 -9.50
CA ASN A 313 0.64 -2.40 -10.70
C ASN A 313 0.25 -3.49 -11.73
N ALA A 314 1.12 -4.48 -11.94
CA ALA A 314 0.83 -5.61 -12.84
C ALA A 314 -0.35 -6.46 -12.35
N HIS A 315 -0.45 -6.70 -11.04
CA HIS A 315 -1.58 -7.41 -10.44
C HIS A 315 -2.91 -6.69 -10.67
N PHE A 316 -2.96 -5.37 -10.49
CA PHE A 316 -4.15 -4.58 -10.78
C PHE A 316 -4.63 -4.77 -12.21
N LEU A 317 -3.72 -4.68 -13.19
CA LEU A 317 -4.04 -4.91 -14.60
C LEU A 317 -4.52 -6.35 -14.88
N ALA A 318 -3.88 -7.33 -14.22
CA ALA A 318 -4.30 -8.73 -14.36
C ALA A 318 -5.72 -8.95 -13.84
N CYS A 319 -6.07 -8.38 -12.67
CA CYS A 319 -7.41 -8.50 -12.09
C CYS A 319 -8.48 -7.81 -12.95
N ILE A 320 -8.19 -6.65 -13.57
CA ILE A 320 -9.13 -6.04 -14.52
C ILE A 320 -9.42 -6.96 -15.69
N ARG A 321 -8.44 -7.71 -16.19
CA ARG A 321 -8.64 -8.62 -17.34
C ARG A 321 -9.35 -9.91 -16.97
N SER A 322 -9.01 -10.49 -15.82
CA SER A 322 -9.56 -11.78 -15.39
C SER A 322 -10.89 -11.66 -14.66
N GLY A 323 -11.19 -10.50 -14.06
CA GLY A 323 -12.28 -10.33 -13.11
C GLY A 323 -11.97 -10.86 -11.70
N ASP A 324 -10.76 -11.38 -11.46
CA ASP A 324 -10.38 -11.90 -10.15
C ASP A 324 -10.27 -10.77 -9.11
N PRO A 325 -10.53 -11.04 -7.83
CA PRO A 325 -10.39 -10.06 -6.76
C PRO A 325 -8.96 -9.54 -6.63
N VAL A 326 -8.81 -8.24 -6.38
CA VAL A 326 -7.51 -7.62 -6.09
C VAL A 326 -7.05 -7.98 -4.69
N ARG A 327 -5.76 -8.26 -4.51
CA ARG A 327 -5.15 -8.72 -3.25
C ARG A 327 -5.26 -7.71 -2.09
N SER A 328 -5.16 -6.42 -2.38
CA SER A 328 -5.32 -5.34 -1.38
C SER A 328 -6.53 -4.48 -1.75
N SER A 329 -7.71 -5.10 -1.67
CA SER A 329 -8.97 -4.42 -1.98
C SER A 329 -9.30 -3.33 -0.97
N GLY A 330 -10.17 -2.40 -1.35
CA GLY A 330 -10.72 -1.41 -0.43
C GLY A 330 -11.41 -2.09 0.76
N ALA A 331 -12.17 -3.16 0.52
CA ALA A 331 -12.85 -3.92 1.58
C ALA A 331 -11.88 -4.53 2.62
N ASP A 332 -10.72 -5.05 2.18
CA ASP A 332 -9.67 -5.51 3.09
C ASP A 332 -9.02 -4.33 3.84
N SER A 333 -8.77 -3.23 3.13
CA SER A 333 -8.04 -2.07 3.66
C SER A 333 -8.81 -1.25 4.69
N ILE A 334 -10.14 -1.35 4.73
CA ILE A 334 -10.96 -0.74 5.81
C ILE A 334 -10.48 -1.20 7.18
N ARG A 335 -10.07 -2.46 7.32
CA ARG A 335 -9.63 -3.01 8.60
C ARG A 335 -8.36 -2.34 9.12
N ASP A 336 -7.46 -1.93 8.23
CA ASP A 336 -6.26 -1.15 8.62
C ASP A 336 -6.66 0.22 9.19
N GLN A 337 -7.63 0.89 8.54
CA GLN A 337 -8.14 2.18 9.00
C GLN A 337 -8.88 2.07 10.34
N GLU A 338 -9.68 1.02 10.54
CA GLU A 338 -10.35 0.75 11.82
C GLU A 338 -9.36 0.60 12.96
N LEU A 339 -8.30 -0.19 12.76
CA LEU A 339 -7.28 -0.44 13.78
C LEU A 339 -6.48 0.83 14.11
N LEU A 340 -6.17 1.66 13.10
CA LEU A 340 -5.49 2.93 13.30
C LEU A 340 -6.35 3.91 14.08
N GLU A 341 -7.62 4.09 13.72
CA GLU A 341 -8.53 4.97 14.46
C GLU A 341 -8.83 4.43 15.87
N GLU A 342 -8.95 3.11 16.03
CA GLU A 342 -9.12 2.50 17.36
C GLU A 342 -7.90 2.78 18.25
N ALA A 343 -6.68 2.64 17.71
CA ALA A 343 -5.45 2.93 18.44
C ALA A 343 -5.41 4.41 18.87
N PHE A 344 -5.82 5.32 17.97
CA PHE A 344 -5.79 6.75 18.24
C PHE A 344 -6.86 7.21 19.22
N ARG A 345 -8.02 6.53 19.26
CA ARG A 345 -9.10 6.81 20.23
C ARG A 345 -8.77 6.34 21.64
N ARG A 346 -7.94 5.29 21.79
CA ARG A 346 -7.54 4.77 23.10
C ARG A 346 -6.37 5.53 23.72
N PHE A 347 -5.75 6.33 22.96
CA PHE A 347 -4.68 7.23 23.32
C PHE A 347 -5.24 8.66 23.54
#